data_987338e050889a920c3a1bc9d5199130
#
_entry.id   987338e050889a920c3a1bc9d5199130
#
_cell.length_a   1.000
_cell.length_b   1.000
_cell.length_c   1.000
_cell.angle_alpha   90.00
_cell.angle_beta   90.00
_cell.angle_gamma   90.00
#
_symmetry.space_group_name_H-M   'P 1'
#
loop_
_entity.id
_entity.type
_entity.pdbx_description
1 polymer ?
#
loop_
_entity_poly.entity_id
_entity_poly.type
_entity_poly.pdbx_seq_one_letter_code
_entity_poly.pdbx_strand_id
1 'polypeptide(L)'
;MKSILNLLLFAGLLIFSACDKDLVDNPTYKKPNTFALQTPEFAKTTVDLKEVKDGMKFSWDAADYGFPAAIEYGIQMSTTDKWDRIASKVEDTNPVPANYANVGKATASLSTTLAAADVAKVLQQLQRYTASSVPATQKVYTRAYALLNGDSVFSNTLELTVKP
;
A
#
# COMPACT_ATOMS: atom_id res chain seq x y z
N MET A 1 32.22 -45.28 -47.27
CA MET A 1 31.70 -43.95 -47.36
C MET A 1 30.17 -43.85 -47.04
N LYS A 2 29.33 -44.80 -47.48
CA LYS A 2 27.88 -44.80 -47.21
C LYS A 2 27.52 -44.90 -45.71
N SER A 3 28.32 -45.68 -44.94
CA SER A 3 28.05 -45.87 -43.48
C SER A 3 28.32 -44.61 -42.62
N ILE A 4 29.33 -43.82 -43.01
CA ILE A 4 29.62 -42.54 -42.27
C ILE A 4 28.58 -41.47 -42.54
N LEU A 5 28.06 -41.44 -43.77
CA LEU A 5 26.99 -40.50 -44.14
C LEU A 5 25.69 -40.77 -43.38
N ASN A 6 25.33 -42.04 -43.18
CA ASN A 6 24.16 -42.44 -42.40
C ASN A 6 24.32 -42.14 -40.90
N LEU A 7 25.54 -42.26 -40.36
CA LEU A 7 25.81 -41.93 -38.95
C LEU A 7 25.73 -40.43 -38.68
N LEU A 8 26.18 -39.58 -39.61
CA LEU A 8 26.08 -38.14 -39.54
C LEU A 8 24.63 -37.65 -39.68
N LEU A 9 23.80 -38.33 -40.49
CA LEU A 9 22.39 -38.01 -40.64
C LEU A 9 21.60 -38.33 -39.36
N PHE A 10 21.95 -39.41 -38.64
CA PHE A 10 21.29 -39.82 -37.39
C PHE A 10 21.69 -38.94 -36.20
N ALA A 11 22.95 -38.45 -36.17
CA ALA A 11 23.42 -37.52 -35.14
C ALA A 11 22.77 -36.12 -35.26
N GLY A 12 22.41 -35.69 -36.49
CA GLY A 12 21.75 -34.41 -36.73
C GLY A 12 20.28 -34.33 -36.26
N LEU A 13 19.59 -35.51 -36.15
CA LEU A 13 18.18 -35.54 -35.71
C LEU A 13 17.99 -35.48 -34.19
N LEU A 14 19.02 -35.67 -33.39
CA LEU A 14 18.91 -35.70 -31.92
C LEU A 14 19.05 -34.33 -31.26
N ILE A 15 19.41 -33.29 -32.00
CA ILE A 15 19.63 -31.95 -31.43
C ILE A 15 18.36 -31.08 -31.40
N PHE A 16 17.24 -31.51 -32.00
CA PHE A 16 16.01 -30.74 -32.00
C PHE A 16 15.01 -31.09 -30.89
N SER A 17 15.34 -32.06 -30.00
CA SER A 17 14.45 -32.49 -28.92
C SER A 17 14.75 -31.83 -27.58
N ALA A 18 15.66 -30.85 -27.51
CA ALA A 18 16.13 -30.29 -26.23
C ALA A 18 15.55 -28.91 -25.88
N CYS A 19 14.52 -28.45 -26.58
CA CYS A 19 13.96 -27.11 -26.34
C CYS A 19 12.46 -27.10 -26.06
N ASP A 20 11.93 -28.09 -25.32
CA ASP A 20 10.51 -28.05 -25.02
C ASP A 20 10.14 -28.40 -23.56
N LYS A 21 11.03 -28.10 -22.64
CA LYS A 21 10.70 -28.17 -21.19
C LYS A 21 11.42 -27.05 -20.48
N ASP A 22 10.75 -26.03 -20.24
CA ASP A 22 10.90 -24.95 -19.27
C ASP A 22 10.56 -23.60 -19.90
N LEU A 23 9.44 -23.53 -20.60
CA LEU A 23 8.69 -22.29 -20.63
C LEU A 23 8.15 -22.11 -19.21
N VAL A 24 9.01 -21.64 -18.31
CA VAL A 24 8.56 -20.98 -17.11
C VAL A 24 7.58 -19.93 -17.63
N ASP A 25 6.31 -20.06 -17.29
CA ASP A 25 5.30 -19.05 -17.63
C ASP A 25 5.89 -17.71 -17.27
N ASN A 26 6.19 -16.88 -18.28
CA ASN A 26 6.70 -15.55 -18.03
C ASN A 26 5.70 -14.85 -17.13
N PRO A 27 6.11 -14.36 -15.97
CA PRO A 27 5.20 -13.71 -15.05
C PRO A 27 4.49 -12.57 -15.78
N THR A 28 3.17 -12.69 -15.89
CA THR A 28 2.35 -11.74 -16.61
C THR A 28 1.88 -10.65 -15.65
N TYR A 29 2.05 -9.40 -16.03
CA TYR A 29 1.52 -8.27 -15.26
C TYR A 29 0.01 -8.43 -15.05
N LYS A 30 -0.41 -8.40 -13.80
CA LYS A 30 -1.79 -8.41 -13.38
C LYS A 30 -2.00 -7.32 -12.34
N LYS A 31 -2.68 -6.23 -12.71
CA LYS A 31 -3.01 -5.19 -11.73
C LYS A 31 -4.00 -5.77 -10.69
N PRO A 32 -3.66 -5.82 -9.39
CA PRO A 32 -4.59 -6.27 -8.37
C PRO A 32 -5.73 -5.25 -8.22
N ASN A 33 -6.93 -5.71 -7.89
CA ASN A 33 -8.06 -4.81 -7.61
C ASN A 33 -7.93 -4.19 -6.20
N THR A 34 -7.39 -4.97 -5.25
CA THR A 34 -7.20 -4.57 -3.85
C THR A 34 -6.21 -5.51 -3.17
N PHE A 35 -5.82 -5.18 -1.95
CA PHE A 35 -5.07 -6.03 -1.03
C PHE A 35 -5.58 -5.80 0.41
N ALA A 36 -5.20 -6.62 1.38
CA ALA A 36 -5.76 -6.53 2.73
C ALA A 36 -4.90 -5.66 3.64
N LEU A 37 -5.47 -4.60 4.22
CA LEU A 37 -4.96 -3.93 5.40
C LEU A 37 -5.49 -4.70 6.63
N GLN A 38 -4.58 -5.20 7.47
CA GLN A 38 -4.91 -5.98 8.66
C GLN A 38 -5.48 -5.08 9.75
N THR A 39 -6.49 -5.54 10.47
CA THR A 39 -7.09 -4.79 11.57
C THR A 39 -6.18 -4.89 12.81
N PRO A 40 -5.54 -3.79 13.24
CA PRO A 40 -4.71 -3.81 14.43
C PRO A 40 -5.57 -3.86 15.69
N GLU A 41 -5.01 -4.40 16.80
CA GLU A 41 -5.73 -4.52 18.07
C GLU A 41 -6.24 -3.18 18.60
N PHE A 42 -5.48 -2.10 18.42
CA PHE A 42 -5.89 -0.77 18.87
C PHE A 42 -7.13 -0.22 18.12
N ALA A 43 -7.48 -0.78 16.96
CA ALA A 43 -8.68 -0.37 16.22
C ALA A 43 -9.98 -0.71 16.95
N LYS A 44 -9.93 -1.60 17.95
CA LYS A 44 -11.09 -2.03 18.75
C LYS A 44 -11.47 -1.03 19.85
N THR A 45 -10.61 -0.07 20.12
CA THR A 45 -10.76 0.89 21.22
C THR A 45 -10.52 2.32 20.73
N THR A 46 -10.89 3.32 21.55
CA THR A 46 -10.48 4.70 21.28
C THR A 46 -9.00 4.88 21.58
N VAL A 47 -8.22 5.32 20.60
CA VAL A 47 -6.80 5.58 20.72
C VAL A 47 -6.55 7.01 21.18
N ASP A 48 -6.06 7.22 22.39
CA ASP A 48 -5.61 8.52 22.85
C ASP A 48 -4.21 8.82 22.27
N LEU A 49 -4.13 9.74 21.33
CA LEU A 49 -2.85 10.05 20.63
C LEU A 49 -1.78 10.58 21.56
N LYS A 50 -2.13 11.14 22.73
CA LYS A 50 -1.18 11.64 23.74
C LYS A 50 -0.52 10.49 24.52
N GLU A 51 -1.19 9.35 24.62
CA GLU A 51 -0.72 8.19 25.38
C GLU A 51 0.06 7.19 24.49
N VAL A 52 0.00 7.33 23.15
CA VAL A 52 0.71 6.44 22.22
C VAL A 52 2.19 6.80 22.20
N LYS A 53 3.03 5.98 22.86
CA LYS A 53 4.50 6.18 22.94
C LYS A 53 5.26 5.45 21.84
N ASP A 54 4.85 4.23 21.50
CA ASP A 54 5.56 3.35 20.57
C ASP A 54 5.04 3.45 19.13
N GLY A 55 4.11 4.40 18.89
CA GLY A 55 3.46 4.59 17.61
C GLY A 55 2.35 3.58 17.33
N MET A 56 1.70 3.74 16.19
CA MET A 56 0.58 2.93 15.72
C MET A 56 1.07 2.03 14.59
N LYS A 57 1.21 0.73 14.84
CA LYS A 57 1.68 -0.22 13.84
C LYS A 57 0.53 -0.69 12.95
N PHE A 58 0.71 -0.54 11.64
CA PHE A 58 -0.16 -1.07 10.59
C PHE A 58 0.60 -2.13 9.79
N SER A 59 -0.10 -3.16 9.35
CA SER A 59 0.43 -4.20 8.46
C SER A 59 -0.59 -4.56 7.39
N TRP A 60 -0.11 -5.04 6.25
CA TRP A 60 -0.93 -5.38 5.10
C TRP A 60 -0.35 -6.58 4.35
N ASP A 61 -1.17 -7.18 3.50
CA ASP A 61 -0.72 -8.22 2.59
C ASP A 61 -0.01 -7.59 1.38
N ALA A 62 0.87 -8.35 0.75
CA ALA A 62 1.50 -7.89 -0.50
C ALA A 62 0.44 -7.71 -1.60
N ALA A 63 0.51 -6.61 -2.33
CA ALA A 63 -0.28 -6.44 -3.53
C ALA A 63 0.28 -7.35 -4.64
N ASP A 64 -0.53 -8.28 -5.14
CA ASP A 64 -0.11 -9.28 -6.11
C ASP A 64 -0.24 -8.75 -7.54
N TYR A 65 0.89 -8.38 -8.13
CA TYR A 65 0.97 -7.96 -9.53
C TYR A 65 1.28 -9.11 -10.50
N GLY A 66 1.29 -10.36 -10.03
CA GLY A 66 1.60 -11.55 -10.84
C GLY A 66 3.11 -11.77 -11.05
N PHE A 67 3.96 -10.90 -10.52
CA PHE A 67 5.43 -11.03 -10.57
C PHE A 67 6.08 -10.27 -9.40
N PRO A 68 7.32 -10.61 -9.01
CA PRO A 68 8.07 -9.83 -8.03
C PRO A 68 8.31 -8.41 -8.52
N ALA A 69 7.78 -7.40 -7.81
CA ALA A 69 7.89 -6.00 -8.17
C ALA A 69 8.40 -5.16 -6.99
N ALA A 70 9.11 -4.08 -7.29
CA ALA A 70 9.48 -3.08 -6.30
C ALA A 70 8.27 -2.16 -6.03
N ILE A 71 7.48 -2.49 -5.04
CA ILE A 71 6.25 -1.78 -4.67
C ILE A 71 6.54 -0.87 -3.51
N GLU A 72 6.08 0.38 -3.59
CA GLU A 72 6.05 1.30 -2.45
C GLU A 72 4.65 1.27 -1.81
N TYR A 73 4.62 1.11 -0.49
CA TYR A 73 3.38 1.13 0.29
C TYR A 73 3.35 2.35 1.19
N GLY A 74 2.15 2.80 1.54
CA GLY A 74 1.97 3.83 2.53
C GLY A 74 0.55 3.84 3.09
N ILE A 75 0.32 4.70 4.08
CA ILE A 75 -0.99 4.85 4.73
C ILE A 75 -1.61 6.18 4.32
N GLN A 76 -2.91 6.13 4.07
CA GLN A 76 -3.77 7.29 3.88
C GLN A 76 -4.82 7.34 4.99
N MET A 77 -5.12 8.54 5.46
CA MET A 77 -6.19 8.78 6.42
C MET A 77 -7.17 9.83 5.92
N SER A 78 -8.44 9.60 6.20
CA SER A 78 -9.56 10.50 5.92
C SER A 78 -10.42 10.65 7.16
N THR A 79 -11.08 11.80 7.31
CA THR A 79 -12.07 12.02 8.39
C THR A 79 -13.51 11.92 7.90
N THR A 80 -13.71 11.64 6.59
CA THR A 80 -15.03 11.60 5.94
C THR A 80 -15.26 10.37 5.07
N ASP A 81 -14.32 9.40 5.06
CA ASP A 81 -14.29 8.25 4.14
C ASP A 81 -14.36 8.63 2.64
N LYS A 82 -13.83 9.82 2.31
CA LYS A 82 -13.71 10.31 0.94
C LYS A 82 -12.24 10.42 0.57
N TRP A 83 -11.93 10.14 -0.72
CA TRP A 83 -10.56 9.92 -1.19
C TRP A 83 -10.28 10.64 -2.52
N ASP A 84 -10.95 11.74 -2.79
CA ASP A 84 -10.87 12.49 -4.05
C ASP A 84 -10.01 13.76 -3.94
N ARG A 85 -9.77 14.30 -2.75
CA ARG A 85 -8.95 15.50 -2.54
C ARG A 85 -7.87 15.29 -1.51
N ILE A 86 -6.63 15.09 -1.99
CA ILE A 86 -5.47 14.93 -1.13
C ILE A 86 -5.02 16.26 -0.51
N ALA A 87 -4.60 16.21 0.75
CA ALA A 87 -3.93 17.33 1.39
C ALA A 87 -2.44 17.34 1.01
N SER A 88 -1.97 18.46 0.48
CA SER A 88 -0.56 18.64 0.10
C SER A 88 0.30 19.20 1.23
N LYS A 89 -0.29 20.00 2.14
CA LYS A 89 0.41 20.62 3.28
C LYS A 89 -0.59 21.11 4.34
N VAL A 90 -0.10 21.27 5.56
CA VAL A 90 -0.91 21.70 6.71
C VAL A 90 -1.52 23.09 6.53
N GLU A 91 -0.81 23.99 5.84
CA GLU A 91 -1.20 25.39 5.67
C GLU A 91 -2.01 25.67 4.40
N ASP A 92 -2.61 24.62 3.83
CA ASP A 92 -3.47 24.78 2.66
C ASP A 92 -4.67 25.66 2.99
N THR A 93 -4.74 26.83 2.35
CA THR A 93 -5.81 27.83 2.53
C THR A 93 -6.98 27.65 1.57
N ASN A 94 -6.99 26.56 0.77
CA ASN A 94 -8.07 26.28 -0.16
C ASN A 94 -9.43 26.28 0.58
N PRO A 95 -10.43 27.04 0.13
CA PRO A 95 -11.75 27.09 0.76
C PRO A 95 -12.45 25.71 0.76
N VAL A 96 -12.10 24.84 -0.20
CA VAL A 96 -12.56 23.44 -0.20
C VAL A 96 -11.47 22.57 0.43
N PRO A 97 -11.61 22.16 1.68
CA PRO A 97 -10.57 21.40 2.38
C PRO A 97 -10.34 20.05 1.73
N ALA A 98 -9.12 19.57 1.83
CA ALA A 98 -8.79 18.20 1.51
C ALA A 98 -9.60 17.23 2.38
N ASN A 99 -9.89 16.03 1.85
CA ASN A 99 -10.64 15.03 2.61
C ASN A 99 -9.80 13.81 2.99
N TYR A 100 -8.56 13.70 2.47
CA TYR A 100 -7.59 12.70 2.92
C TYR A 100 -6.15 13.22 2.81
N ALA A 101 -5.25 12.54 3.52
CA ALA A 101 -3.81 12.81 3.46
C ALA A 101 -3.00 11.52 3.59
N ASN A 102 -1.78 11.54 3.04
CA ASN A 102 -0.79 10.51 3.33
C ASN A 102 -0.21 10.73 4.73
N VAL A 103 0.02 9.64 5.48
CA VAL A 103 0.57 9.67 6.84
C VAL A 103 1.87 8.90 6.89
N GLY A 104 2.89 9.52 7.44
CA GLY A 104 4.23 8.94 7.48
C GLY A 104 4.91 8.90 6.13
N LYS A 105 5.95 8.07 6.02
CA LYS A 105 6.72 7.87 4.79
C LYS A 105 6.30 6.57 4.10
N ALA A 106 6.40 6.56 2.77
CA ALA A 106 6.27 5.32 2.01
C ALA A 106 7.39 4.34 2.34
N THR A 107 7.12 3.04 2.22
CA THR A 107 8.03 1.95 2.56
C THR A 107 7.86 0.78 1.59
N ALA A 108 8.92 0.01 1.37
CA ALA A 108 8.85 -1.27 0.66
C ALA A 108 8.42 -2.44 1.57
N SER A 109 8.31 -2.21 2.88
CA SER A 109 7.91 -3.23 3.85
C SER A 109 6.40 -3.43 3.87
N LEU A 110 5.94 -4.61 4.30
CA LEU A 110 4.52 -4.92 4.49
C LEU A 110 3.95 -4.42 5.83
N SER A 111 4.64 -3.51 6.46
CA SER A 111 4.18 -2.83 7.68
C SER A 111 4.86 -1.49 7.86
N THR A 112 4.22 -0.60 8.62
CA THR A 112 4.78 0.67 9.07
C THR A 112 4.31 0.98 10.48
N THR A 113 5.08 1.80 11.19
CA THR A 113 4.67 2.36 12.48
C THR A 113 4.56 3.86 12.34
N LEU A 114 3.38 4.39 12.52
CA LEU A 114 3.09 5.83 12.46
C LEU A 114 3.26 6.44 13.84
N ALA A 115 4.01 7.53 13.92
CA ALA A 115 4.05 8.31 15.15
C ALA A 115 2.68 8.97 15.41
N ALA A 116 2.24 9.01 16.65
CA ALA A 116 0.99 9.70 17.02
C ALA A 116 0.99 11.17 16.59
N ALA A 117 2.15 11.82 16.63
CA ALA A 117 2.32 13.20 16.16
C ALA A 117 2.04 13.36 14.67
N ASP A 118 2.37 12.37 13.82
CA ASP A 118 2.08 12.43 12.38
C ASP A 118 0.57 12.26 12.13
N VAL A 119 -0.08 11.38 12.88
CA VAL A 119 -1.55 11.24 12.84
C VAL A 119 -2.23 12.54 13.28
N ALA A 120 -1.79 13.14 14.40
CA ALA A 120 -2.32 14.41 14.90
C ALA A 120 -2.17 15.54 13.87
N LYS A 121 -1.00 15.64 13.19
CA LYS A 121 -0.77 16.61 12.10
C LYS A 121 -1.76 16.44 10.96
N VAL A 122 -2.01 15.19 10.53
CA VAL A 122 -2.96 14.90 9.47
C VAL A 122 -4.38 15.29 9.88
N LEU A 123 -4.80 15.00 11.09
CA LEU A 123 -6.10 15.44 11.61
C LEU A 123 -6.21 16.96 11.63
N GLN A 124 -5.16 17.66 12.09
CA GLN A 124 -5.09 19.11 12.06
C GLN A 124 -5.22 19.66 10.62
N GLN A 125 -4.54 19.03 9.67
CA GLN A 125 -4.55 19.41 8.26
C GLN A 125 -5.93 19.22 7.62
N LEU A 126 -6.61 18.11 7.91
CA LEU A 126 -7.91 17.78 7.33
C LEU A 126 -9.07 18.56 7.98
N GLN A 127 -9.02 18.76 9.29
CA GLN A 127 -10.12 19.35 10.08
C GLN A 127 -9.89 20.82 10.44
N ARG A 128 -8.64 21.31 10.30
CA ARG A 128 -8.26 22.70 10.63
C ARG A 128 -8.68 23.08 12.04
N TYR A 129 -8.46 22.19 13.02
CA TYR A 129 -8.81 22.44 14.40
C TYR A 129 -8.20 23.75 14.93
N THR A 130 -8.98 24.49 15.69
CA THR A 130 -8.48 25.53 16.59
C THR A 130 -8.39 24.96 18.00
N ALA A 131 -7.69 25.64 18.90
CA ALA A 131 -7.54 25.18 20.29
C ALA A 131 -8.91 24.92 21.00
N SER A 132 -9.96 25.66 20.60
CA SER A 132 -11.32 25.53 21.14
C SER A 132 -12.20 24.55 20.36
N SER A 133 -11.76 24.02 19.22
CA SER A 133 -12.59 23.17 18.35
C SER A 133 -12.10 21.74 18.23
N VAL A 134 -11.09 21.32 19.02
CA VAL A 134 -10.62 19.94 19.05
C VAL A 134 -11.71 19.06 19.65
N PRO A 135 -12.23 18.04 18.94
CA PRO A 135 -13.27 17.17 19.47
C PRO A 135 -12.71 16.22 20.53
N ALA A 136 -13.58 15.74 21.43
CA ALA A 136 -13.18 14.73 22.41
C ALA A 136 -12.75 13.42 21.74
N THR A 137 -13.38 13.06 20.62
CA THR A 137 -13.04 11.91 19.78
C THR A 137 -13.30 12.23 18.31
N GLN A 138 -12.53 11.60 17.42
CA GLN A 138 -12.66 11.73 15.98
C GLN A 138 -12.64 10.36 15.32
N LYS A 139 -13.60 10.08 14.44
CA LYS A 139 -13.54 8.94 13.53
C LYS A 139 -12.53 9.21 12.43
N VAL A 140 -11.69 8.22 12.15
CA VAL A 140 -10.64 8.26 11.13
C VAL A 140 -10.75 7.02 10.28
N TYR A 141 -10.91 7.20 9.00
CA TYR A 141 -10.88 6.13 8.01
C TYR A 141 -9.46 5.98 7.50
N THR A 142 -8.96 4.77 7.53
CA THR A 142 -7.55 4.47 7.21
C THR A 142 -7.50 3.39 6.16
N ARG A 143 -6.70 3.60 5.11
CA ARG A 143 -6.38 2.59 4.10
C ARG A 143 -4.89 2.60 3.78
N ALA A 144 -4.39 1.46 3.29
CA ALA A 144 -3.07 1.41 2.70
C ALA A 144 -3.15 1.61 1.18
N TYR A 145 -2.08 2.10 0.58
CA TYR A 145 -1.89 2.11 -0.86
C TYR A 145 -0.63 1.35 -1.24
N ALA A 146 -0.65 0.75 -2.42
CA ALA A 146 0.49 0.14 -3.09
C ALA A 146 0.72 0.92 -4.39
N LEU A 147 1.94 1.44 -4.59
CA LEU A 147 2.33 2.23 -5.74
C LEU A 147 3.36 1.45 -6.58
N LEU A 148 3.05 1.21 -7.85
CA LEU A 148 3.96 0.61 -8.82
C LEU A 148 3.93 1.43 -10.10
N ASN A 149 5.08 1.98 -10.51
CA ASN A 149 5.23 2.75 -11.77
C ASN A 149 4.21 3.88 -11.94
N GLY A 150 3.81 4.55 -10.86
CA GLY A 150 2.82 5.64 -10.88
C GLY A 150 1.37 5.20 -10.75
N ASP A 151 1.08 3.90 -10.85
CA ASP A 151 -0.24 3.33 -10.61
C ASP A 151 -0.45 2.95 -9.15
N SER A 152 -1.57 3.35 -8.57
CA SER A 152 -1.93 3.03 -7.19
C SER A 152 -3.05 1.99 -7.13
N VAL A 153 -2.92 1.09 -6.15
CA VAL A 153 -3.97 0.15 -5.73
C VAL A 153 -4.19 0.35 -4.23
N PHE A 154 -5.43 0.26 -3.79
CA PHE A 154 -5.80 0.54 -2.41
C PHE A 154 -6.32 -0.69 -1.70
N SER A 155 -6.07 -0.76 -0.40
CA SER A 155 -6.60 -1.78 0.49
C SER A 155 -8.08 -1.54 0.83
N ASN A 156 -8.66 -2.47 1.61
CA ASN A 156 -9.86 -2.17 2.39
C ASN A 156 -9.62 -0.97 3.32
N THR A 157 -10.71 -0.30 3.68
CA THR A 157 -10.71 0.80 4.67
C THR A 157 -10.99 0.26 6.07
N LEU A 158 -10.26 0.74 7.06
CA LEU A 158 -10.52 0.53 8.48
C LEU A 158 -11.05 1.82 9.12
N GLU A 159 -12.04 1.70 9.98
CA GLU A 159 -12.49 2.79 10.84
C GLU A 159 -11.77 2.72 12.19
N LEU A 160 -11.18 3.84 12.59
CA LEU A 160 -10.55 4.03 13.89
C LEU A 160 -11.26 5.14 14.64
N THR A 161 -11.30 5.07 15.95
CA THR A 161 -11.69 6.21 16.79
C THR A 161 -10.45 6.69 17.54
N VAL A 162 -10.12 7.96 17.36
CA VAL A 162 -8.97 8.59 18.04
C VAL A 162 -9.43 9.74 18.92
N LYS A 163 -8.65 10.02 19.95
CA LYS A 163 -8.72 11.24 20.77
C LYS A 163 -7.51 12.08 20.38
N PRO A 164 -7.71 13.22 19.68
CA PRO A 164 -6.64 14.07 19.17
C PRO A 164 -5.79 14.75 20.26
#